data_6c6bae48360ea86005cc33c7865e7e0d
#
_entry.id   6c6bae48360ea86005cc33c7865e7e0d
#
_cell.length_a   1.000
_cell.length_b   1.000
_cell.length_c   1.000
_cell.angle_alpha   90.00
_cell.angle_beta   90.00
_cell.angle_gamma   90.00
#
_symmetry.space_group_name_H-M   'P 1'
#
loop_
_entity.id
_entity.type
_entity.pdbx_description
1 polymer ?
#
loop_
_entity_poly.entity_id
_entity_poly.type
_entity_poly.pdbx_seq_one_letter_code
_entity_poly.pdbx_strand_id
1 'polypeptide(L)'
;MARHVRNSMVARRAMMWGMLAVGIGACVVWSGPLNPPPGAITSTYKTLTEVEPRIAVNATNTPGDADSSFKIVSPGSYYLTGNITGEVGKHGIEIASSGVTLDLNGFDLSGVPAMGAFSGVYSSLFGAHGVVVSNGTVRSWGANGVDLTTTTFPSRISNVTATDNVGHGINTGASCLVSGCVAGFNGGNGINGYIGCLIIDSVSTRNTGNGISMQGGSTASRCSVFQNTLNGIDSTAGGGSVLDCNVRANTLDGIRCYSWSLIRGNLCTDNGLAAGDGAGIHATNIKNRIEDNTCSGAERGIDVDMTGNLIARNTCSMNSSVNWDIAANNICGPILDRTAPGSAAISGNSGASSTGTTDPNANFTH
;
A
#
# COMPACT_ATOMS: atom_id res chain seq x y z
N MET A 1 -24.37 57.19 -62.64
CA MET A 1 -24.28 56.35 -61.45
C MET A 1 -22.84 56.01 -61.00
N ALA A 2 -21.81 56.62 -61.48
CA ALA A 2 -20.40 56.29 -61.17
C ALA A 2 -19.65 57.30 -60.27
N ARG A 3 -20.27 58.34 -59.77
CA ARG A 3 -19.64 59.37 -58.96
C ARG A 3 -19.93 59.23 -57.44
N HIS A 4 -20.89 58.46 -57.01
CA HIS A 4 -21.28 58.32 -55.59
C HIS A 4 -20.52 57.23 -54.85
N VAL A 5 -19.93 56.27 -55.55
CA VAL A 5 -19.24 55.12 -54.92
C VAL A 5 -17.77 55.47 -54.53
N ARG A 6 -17.16 56.48 -55.18
CA ARG A 6 -15.77 56.86 -54.89
C ARG A 6 -15.57 57.62 -53.58
N ASN A 7 -16.56 58.38 -53.13
CA ASN A 7 -16.43 59.18 -51.89
C ASN A 7 -16.63 58.33 -50.61
N SER A 8 -17.31 57.19 -50.68
CA SER A 8 -17.49 56.33 -49.52
C SER A 8 -16.24 55.49 -49.16
N MET A 9 -15.41 55.16 -50.15
CA MET A 9 -14.18 54.41 -49.90
C MET A 9 -13.07 55.26 -49.31
N VAL A 10 -12.96 56.53 -49.68
CA VAL A 10 -11.94 57.44 -49.14
C VAL A 10 -12.21 57.79 -47.66
N ALA A 11 -13.53 58.00 -47.33
CA ALA A 11 -13.94 58.26 -45.94
C ALA A 11 -13.69 57.07 -45.01
N ARG A 12 -13.94 55.86 -45.52
CA ARG A 12 -13.66 54.64 -44.70
C ARG A 12 -12.17 54.36 -44.51
N ARG A 13 -11.31 54.70 -45.48
CA ARG A 13 -9.84 54.55 -45.31
C ARG A 13 -9.26 55.56 -44.35
N ALA A 14 -9.73 56.80 -44.37
CA ALA A 14 -9.30 57.84 -43.44
C ALA A 14 -9.71 57.52 -42.00
N MET A 15 -10.89 56.96 -41.78
CA MET A 15 -11.37 56.57 -40.45
C MET A 15 -10.61 55.34 -39.87
N MET A 16 -10.19 54.40 -40.73
CA MET A 16 -9.41 53.22 -40.33
C MET A 16 -7.95 53.58 -39.94
N TRP A 17 -7.35 54.54 -40.60
CA TRP A 17 -6.00 55.02 -40.23
C TRP A 17 -6.03 55.94 -38.99
N GLY A 18 -7.10 56.68 -38.77
CA GLY A 18 -7.27 57.48 -37.55
C GLY A 18 -7.44 56.59 -36.28
N MET A 19 -8.20 55.52 -36.35
CA MET A 19 -8.34 54.57 -35.23
C MET A 19 -7.05 53.76 -34.95
N LEU A 20 -6.25 53.46 -35.99
CA LEU A 20 -4.99 52.76 -35.80
C LEU A 20 -3.95 53.64 -35.16
N ALA A 21 -3.89 54.94 -35.50
CA ALA A 21 -2.99 55.92 -34.92
C ALA A 21 -3.31 56.23 -33.41
N VAL A 22 -4.60 56.26 -33.05
CA VAL A 22 -5.05 56.43 -31.65
C VAL A 22 -4.78 55.16 -30.83
N GLY A 23 -4.92 53.97 -31.42
CA GLY A 23 -4.63 52.71 -30.76
C GLY A 23 -3.14 52.51 -30.43
N ILE A 24 -2.24 52.94 -31.31
CA ILE A 24 -0.80 52.86 -31.11
C ILE A 24 -0.33 53.91 -30.05
N GLY A 25 -0.92 55.11 -30.05
CA GLY A 25 -0.63 56.14 -29.08
C GLY A 25 -1.08 55.78 -27.65
N ALA A 26 -2.19 55.04 -27.48
CA ALA A 26 -2.69 54.62 -26.19
C ALA A 26 -1.85 53.46 -25.57
N CYS A 27 -1.16 52.65 -26.37
CA CYS A 27 -0.29 51.60 -25.85
C CYS A 27 1.07 52.08 -25.34
N VAL A 28 1.49 53.29 -25.72
CA VAL A 28 2.81 53.86 -25.32
C VAL A 28 2.75 54.64 -24.01
N VAL A 29 1.53 54.99 -23.56
CA VAL A 29 1.34 55.85 -22.36
C VAL A 29 1.19 55.05 -21.04
N TRP A 30 1.19 53.71 -21.09
CA TRP A 30 1.04 52.87 -19.91
C TRP A 30 2.29 52.10 -19.48
N SER A 31 3.48 52.51 -19.89
CA SER A 31 4.68 52.18 -19.17
C SER A 31 4.82 53.14 -17.98
N GLY A 32 4.36 52.72 -16.82
CA GLY A 32 4.65 53.44 -15.57
C GLY A 32 6.15 53.71 -15.45
N PRO A 33 6.57 54.68 -14.63
CA PRO A 33 7.99 55.04 -14.48
C PRO A 33 8.80 53.76 -14.17
N LEU A 34 9.76 53.45 -15.03
CA LEU A 34 10.73 52.37 -14.85
C LEU A 34 11.69 52.62 -13.67
N ASN A 35 11.51 53.72 -12.97
CA ASN A 35 12.29 54.00 -11.77
C ASN A 35 11.64 53.25 -10.58
N PRO A 36 12.35 52.35 -9.94
CA PRO A 36 11.89 51.84 -8.67
C PRO A 36 11.67 53.00 -7.69
N PRO A 37 10.65 52.93 -6.79
CA PRO A 37 10.45 53.98 -5.82
C PRO A 37 11.72 54.24 -5.04
N PRO A 38 12.07 55.53 -4.74
CA PRO A 38 13.26 55.85 -3.99
C PRO A 38 13.12 55.34 -2.56
N GLY A 39 13.81 54.30 -2.25
CA GLY A 39 13.82 53.64 -0.93
C GLY A 39 14.64 52.37 -0.99
N ALA A 40 15.17 51.95 0.14
CA ALA A 40 15.83 50.68 0.24
C ALA A 40 14.83 49.58 -0.15
N ILE A 41 15.11 48.83 -1.22
CA ILE A 41 14.35 47.63 -1.54
C ILE A 41 14.55 46.70 -0.35
N THR A 42 13.52 46.55 0.47
CA THR A 42 13.50 45.49 1.49
C THR A 42 13.78 44.16 0.78
N SER A 43 14.75 43.41 1.28
CA SER A 43 15.12 42.13 0.72
C SER A 43 13.85 41.30 0.55
N THR A 44 13.53 40.95 -0.70
CA THR A 44 12.43 40.01 -1.02
C THR A 44 12.91 38.57 -0.91
N TYR A 45 14.15 38.38 -0.43
CA TYR A 45 14.64 37.02 -0.17
C TYR A 45 13.89 36.44 1.01
N LYS A 46 13.19 35.35 0.75
CA LYS A 46 12.62 34.50 1.80
C LYS A 46 13.77 33.76 2.49
N THR A 47 13.67 33.64 3.80
CA THR A 47 14.57 32.76 4.54
C THR A 47 14.30 31.31 4.15
N LEU A 48 15.26 30.41 4.36
CA LEU A 48 15.08 29.00 4.09
C LEU A 48 13.87 28.44 4.85
N THR A 49 13.64 28.89 6.07
CA THR A 49 12.49 28.50 6.91
C THR A 49 11.15 28.98 6.35
N GLU A 50 11.12 30.10 5.63
CA GLU A 50 9.90 30.58 4.96
C GLU A 50 9.59 29.86 3.66
N VAL A 51 10.62 29.27 3.03
CA VAL A 51 10.49 28.50 1.77
C VAL A 51 10.28 27.01 2.07
N GLU A 52 10.96 26.48 3.08
CA GLU A 52 10.87 25.09 3.53
C GLU A 52 10.59 25.07 5.04
N PRO A 53 9.30 25.07 5.44
CA PRO A 53 8.91 25.10 6.85
C PRO A 53 9.13 23.78 7.57
N ARG A 54 9.49 22.70 6.85
CA ARG A 54 9.79 21.41 7.46
C ARG A 54 11.17 21.42 8.12
N ILE A 55 11.38 20.53 9.06
CA ILE A 55 12.63 20.40 9.83
C ILE A 55 13.50 19.33 9.19
N ALA A 56 14.69 19.68 8.75
CA ALA A 56 15.65 18.70 8.21
C ALA A 56 16.15 17.77 9.32
N VAL A 57 16.15 16.47 9.07
CA VAL A 57 16.76 15.46 9.95
C VAL A 57 18.28 15.55 9.79
N ASN A 58 18.94 16.01 10.82
CA ASN A 58 20.42 16.14 10.89
C ASN A 58 20.88 16.27 12.33
N ALA A 59 22.19 16.24 12.55
CA ALA A 59 22.78 16.30 13.90
C ALA A 59 22.48 17.61 14.67
N THR A 60 22.10 18.68 13.98
CA THR A 60 21.75 19.95 14.65
C THR A 60 20.29 19.99 15.09
N ASN A 61 19.37 19.55 14.22
CA ASN A 61 17.93 19.67 14.48
C ASN A 61 17.34 18.47 15.24
N THR A 62 17.92 17.29 15.02
CA THR A 62 17.49 16.00 15.60
C THR A 62 18.70 15.23 16.09
N PRO A 63 19.47 15.78 17.07
CA PRO A 63 20.65 15.10 17.59
C PRO A 63 20.28 13.73 18.13
N GLY A 64 21.06 12.72 17.78
CA GLY A 64 20.92 11.37 18.29
C GLY A 64 21.37 11.25 19.76
N ASP A 65 21.27 10.03 20.25
CA ASP A 65 21.72 9.69 21.60
C ASP A 65 22.53 8.37 21.62
N ALA A 66 22.49 7.64 22.74
CA ALA A 66 23.28 6.43 22.89
C ALA A 66 22.80 5.28 21.96
N ASP A 67 21.51 5.22 21.63
CA ASP A 67 20.86 4.15 20.88
C ASP A 67 20.19 4.58 19.58
N SER A 68 20.31 5.86 19.19
CA SER A 68 19.72 6.40 17.95
C SER A 68 20.68 7.36 17.26
N SER A 69 20.82 7.27 15.92
CA SER A 69 21.61 8.21 15.12
C SER A 69 20.93 9.58 15.03
N PHE A 70 19.61 9.60 14.96
CA PHE A 70 18.77 10.82 15.01
C PHE A 70 17.56 10.58 15.91
N LYS A 71 17.18 11.60 16.70
CA LYS A 71 16.04 11.51 17.61
C LYS A 71 15.08 12.70 17.46
N ILE A 72 13.82 12.40 17.18
CA ILE A 72 12.74 13.39 17.05
C ILE A 72 11.98 13.43 18.37
N VAL A 73 12.12 14.52 19.11
CA VAL A 73 11.54 14.69 20.46
C VAL A 73 10.37 15.66 20.52
N SER A 74 10.00 16.27 19.39
CA SER A 74 8.91 17.27 19.32
C SER A 74 7.98 16.98 18.16
N PRO A 75 6.68 17.32 18.26
CA PRO A 75 5.77 17.28 17.12
C PRO A 75 6.27 18.15 15.98
N GLY A 76 5.97 17.74 14.74
CA GLY A 76 6.36 18.55 13.58
C GLY A 76 6.49 17.74 12.29
N SER A 77 6.82 18.45 11.22
CA SER A 77 7.08 17.88 9.91
C SER A 77 8.60 17.84 9.68
N TYR A 78 9.11 16.64 9.51
CA TYR A 78 10.53 16.34 9.34
C TYR A 78 10.78 15.73 7.98
N TYR A 79 11.97 15.96 7.41
CA TYR A 79 12.33 15.39 6.12
C TYR A 79 13.82 15.08 6.01
N LEU A 80 14.15 14.09 5.18
CA LEU A 80 15.54 13.80 4.83
C LEU A 80 16.04 14.75 3.76
N THR A 81 17.30 15.13 3.86
CA THR A 81 18.02 15.95 2.86
C THR A 81 19.05 15.15 2.06
N GLY A 82 19.21 13.88 2.34
CA GLY A 82 20.12 12.94 1.70
C GLY A 82 19.97 11.55 2.27
N ASN A 83 20.68 10.58 1.68
CA ASN A 83 20.74 9.23 2.20
C ASN A 83 21.39 9.20 3.58
N ILE A 84 20.88 8.34 4.46
CA ILE A 84 21.44 8.11 5.78
C ILE A 84 22.00 6.69 5.85
N THR A 85 23.23 6.56 6.29
CA THR A 85 23.84 5.28 6.66
C THR A 85 23.83 5.15 8.18
N GLY A 86 23.30 4.03 8.67
CA GLY A 86 23.22 3.74 10.11
C GLY A 86 24.57 3.51 10.77
N GLU A 87 24.56 3.55 12.09
CA GLU A 87 25.70 3.22 12.95
C GLU A 87 25.42 1.91 13.68
N VAL A 88 26.46 1.07 13.86
CA VAL A 88 26.36 -0.17 14.62
C VAL A 88 25.87 0.12 16.05
N GLY A 89 24.86 -0.62 16.49
CA GLY A 89 24.31 -0.47 17.84
C GLY A 89 23.35 0.70 18.02
N LYS A 90 22.83 1.27 16.92
CA LYS A 90 21.86 2.38 16.96
C LYS A 90 20.70 2.18 16.00
N HIS A 91 19.53 2.69 16.38
CA HIS A 91 18.43 2.94 15.44
C HIS A 91 18.81 4.07 14.47
N GLY A 92 18.21 4.06 13.27
CA GLY A 92 18.44 5.13 12.30
C GLY A 92 17.80 6.43 12.75
N ILE A 93 16.48 6.45 12.83
CA ILE A 93 15.68 7.59 13.28
C ILE A 93 14.71 7.12 14.37
N GLU A 94 14.86 7.65 15.56
CA GLU A 94 13.95 7.43 16.67
C GLU A 94 12.87 8.52 16.70
N ILE A 95 11.60 8.11 16.81
CA ILE A 95 10.45 8.99 17.01
C ILE A 95 10.00 8.86 18.47
N ALA A 96 10.34 9.85 19.27
CA ALA A 96 10.04 9.92 20.70
C ALA A 96 8.92 10.95 21.00
N SER A 97 8.08 11.26 20.04
CA SER A 97 6.98 12.23 20.17
C SER A 97 5.76 11.80 19.36
N SER A 98 4.58 12.23 19.78
CA SER A 98 3.35 12.19 18.98
C SER A 98 3.33 13.33 17.95
N GLY A 99 2.46 13.23 16.92
CA GLY A 99 2.27 14.29 15.93
C GLY A 99 3.48 14.54 15.04
N VAL A 100 4.24 13.49 14.74
CA VAL A 100 5.43 13.54 13.88
C VAL A 100 5.09 13.06 12.48
N THR A 101 5.37 13.89 11.48
CA THR A 101 5.42 13.47 10.07
C THR A 101 6.88 13.39 9.65
N LEU A 102 7.34 12.19 9.30
CA LEU A 102 8.67 11.92 8.75
C LEU A 102 8.56 11.59 7.27
N ASP A 103 9.02 12.48 6.43
CA ASP A 103 9.15 12.29 4.98
C ASP A 103 10.58 11.88 4.66
N LEU A 104 10.77 10.65 4.19
CA LEU A 104 12.07 10.16 3.73
C LEU A 104 12.48 10.82 2.40
N ASN A 105 11.56 11.57 1.75
CA ASN A 105 11.82 12.44 0.62
C ASN A 105 12.54 11.74 -0.56
N GLY A 106 12.26 10.46 -0.76
CA GLY A 106 12.86 9.60 -1.78
C GLY A 106 14.27 9.06 -1.44
N PHE A 107 14.79 9.39 -0.26
CA PHE A 107 16.13 8.95 0.15
C PHE A 107 16.13 7.56 0.78
N ASP A 108 17.33 7.01 0.90
CA ASP A 108 17.63 5.70 1.46
C ASP A 108 18.12 5.84 2.90
N LEU A 109 17.49 5.10 3.80
CA LEU A 109 17.90 4.91 5.18
C LEU A 109 18.43 3.48 5.31
N SER A 110 19.74 3.29 5.22
CA SER A 110 20.37 1.98 5.16
C SER A 110 21.16 1.64 6.41
N GLY A 111 20.93 0.44 6.94
CA GLY A 111 21.78 -0.14 7.98
C GLY A 111 23.14 -0.57 7.44
N VAL A 112 24.02 -0.98 8.35
CA VAL A 112 25.36 -1.53 8.04
C VAL A 112 25.47 -2.96 8.58
N PRO A 113 26.42 -3.76 8.13
CA PRO A 113 26.63 -5.09 8.70
C PRO A 113 26.82 -5.04 10.24
N ALA A 114 26.30 -6.06 10.91
CA ALA A 114 26.38 -6.19 12.39
C ALA A 114 25.64 -5.08 13.18
N MET A 115 24.55 -4.55 12.64
CA MET A 115 23.71 -3.53 13.30
C MET A 115 23.26 -3.91 14.72
N GLY A 116 23.14 -5.20 15.06
CA GLY A 116 22.44 -5.63 16.26
C GLY A 116 20.91 -5.51 16.10
N ALA A 117 20.16 -5.56 17.17
CA ALA A 117 18.68 -5.52 17.14
C ALA A 117 18.14 -4.09 17.04
N PHE A 118 18.57 -3.34 16.02
CA PHE A 118 18.19 -1.95 15.80
C PHE A 118 17.44 -1.78 14.48
N SER A 119 16.40 -0.93 14.50
CA SER A 119 15.51 -0.67 13.39
C SER A 119 15.85 0.62 12.63
N GLY A 120 15.42 0.73 11.38
CA GLY A 120 15.63 1.93 10.57
C GLY A 120 14.88 3.14 11.10
N VAL A 121 13.57 3.06 11.16
CA VAL A 121 12.70 4.01 11.84
C VAL A 121 12.09 3.30 13.06
N TYR A 122 12.22 3.87 14.23
CA TYR A 122 11.74 3.29 15.48
C TYR A 122 10.92 4.30 16.28
N SER A 123 9.74 3.92 16.75
CA SER A 123 8.99 4.72 17.71
C SER A 123 9.25 4.21 19.13
N SER A 124 9.76 5.06 20.00
CA SER A 124 10.06 4.70 21.40
C SER A 124 8.96 5.14 22.37
N LEU A 125 8.14 6.10 22.01
CA LEU A 125 7.08 6.62 22.88
C LEU A 125 5.87 5.67 22.89
N PHE A 126 5.64 4.99 24.01
CA PHE A 126 4.43 4.19 24.18
C PHE A 126 3.19 5.08 24.14
N GLY A 127 2.21 4.69 23.34
CA GLY A 127 0.98 5.49 23.14
C GLY A 127 1.17 6.66 22.17
N ALA A 128 2.25 6.73 21.42
CA ALA A 128 2.43 7.74 20.38
C ALA A 128 1.26 7.68 19.38
N HIS A 129 0.83 8.83 18.90
CA HIS A 129 -0.27 8.98 17.96
C HIS A 129 0.05 10.03 16.89
N GLY A 130 -0.62 9.93 15.74
CA GLY A 130 -0.40 10.85 14.63
C GLY A 130 1.02 10.77 14.06
N VAL A 131 1.64 9.59 14.11
CA VAL A 131 2.95 9.35 13.49
C VAL A 131 2.74 8.97 12.04
N VAL A 132 3.43 9.67 11.14
CA VAL A 132 3.44 9.41 9.70
C VAL A 132 4.86 9.17 9.25
N VAL A 133 5.09 8.07 8.50
CA VAL A 133 6.37 7.79 7.82
C VAL A 133 6.09 7.59 6.34
N SER A 134 6.81 8.28 5.46
CA SER A 134 6.51 8.25 4.03
C SER A 134 7.70 8.41 3.11
N ASN A 135 7.52 7.97 1.85
CA ASN A 135 8.30 8.32 0.66
C ASN A 135 9.80 8.00 0.74
N GLY A 136 10.19 6.74 0.78
CA GLY A 136 11.61 6.38 0.69
C GLY A 136 11.90 4.92 0.91
N THR A 137 13.18 4.61 1.06
CA THR A 137 13.66 3.24 1.25
C THR A 137 14.27 3.06 2.64
N VAL A 138 13.94 1.95 3.31
CA VAL A 138 14.50 1.56 4.61
C VAL A 138 15.01 0.12 4.50
N ARG A 139 16.30 -0.08 4.57
CA ARG A 139 16.88 -1.40 4.26
C ARG A 139 18.08 -1.79 5.11
N SER A 140 18.34 -3.09 5.15
CA SER A 140 19.55 -3.69 5.75
C SER A 140 19.70 -3.42 7.25
N TRP A 141 18.60 -3.25 7.98
CA TRP A 141 18.59 -3.06 9.43
C TRP A 141 18.60 -4.40 10.17
N GLY A 142 19.22 -4.42 11.34
CA GLY A 142 19.37 -5.63 12.13
C GLY A 142 18.12 -6.06 12.91
N ALA A 143 17.08 -5.23 12.93
CA ALA A 143 15.74 -5.55 13.38
C ALA A 143 14.73 -5.21 12.28
N ASN A 144 13.77 -4.34 12.52
CA ASN A 144 12.73 -4.00 11.55
C ASN A 144 13.17 -2.81 10.65
N GLY A 145 12.64 -2.75 9.46
CA GLY A 145 12.80 -1.55 8.64
C GLY A 145 12.12 -0.36 9.31
N VAL A 146 10.80 -0.41 9.41
CA VAL A 146 9.99 0.56 10.15
C VAL A 146 9.31 -0.16 11.31
N ASP A 147 9.49 0.33 12.53
CA ASP A 147 8.91 -0.21 13.75
C ASP A 147 8.11 0.85 14.50
N LEU A 148 6.80 0.76 14.40
CA LEU A 148 5.86 1.63 15.11
C LEU A 148 5.03 0.88 16.15
N THR A 149 5.52 -0.23 16.70
CA THR A 149 4.75 -1.09 17.62
C THR A 149 4.33 -0.40 18.90
N THR A 150 5.03 0.63 19.33
CA THR A 150 4.67 1.44 20.50
C THR A 150 3.51 2.40 20.25
N THR A 151 3.13 2.65 18.99
CA THR A 151 1.98 3.49 18.66
C THR A 151 0.69 2.74 18.94
N THR A 152 -0.17 3.27 19.79
CA THR A 152 -1.45 2.63 20.14
C THR A 152 -2.66 3.34 19.52
N PHE A 153 -2.43 4.41 18.77
CA PHE A 153 -3.43 5.27 18.12
C PHE A 153 -3.09 5.46 16.63
N PRO A 154 -4.01 6.04 15.85
CA PRO A 154 -3.85 6.11 14.40
C PRO A 154 -2.48 6.64 13.96
N SER A 155 -1.78 5.84 13.17
CA SER A 155 -0.52 6.16 12.51
C SER A 155 -0.61 5.81 11.03
N ARG A 156 0.34 6.25 10.23
CA ARG A 156 0.36 5.98 8.80
C ARG A 156 1.77 5.67 8.31
N ILE A 157 1.88 4.67 7.45
CA ILE A 157 3.08 4.38 6.67
C ILE A 157 2.68 4.33 5.20
N SER A 158 3.28 5.16 4.36
CA SER A 158 2.88 5.24 2.95
C SER A 158 4.07 5.40 2.01
N ASN A 159 4.02 4.70 0.86
CA ASN A 159 5.05 4.77 -0.18
C ASN A 159 6.47 4.49 0.37
N VAL A 160 6.59 3.52 1.26
CA VAL A 160 7.88 3.09 1.83
C VAL A 160 8.27 1.75 1.23
N THR A 161 9.52 1.64 0.77
CA THR A 161 10.14 0.37 0.42
C THR A 161 10.97 -0.12 1.61
N ALA A 162 10.58 -1.24 2.23
CA ALA A 162 11.26 -1.86 3.35
C ALA A 162 11.85 -3.21 2.92
N THR A 163 13.16 -3.31 2.79
CA THR A 163 13.79 -4.49 2.19
C THR A 163 15.08 -4.91 2.90
N ASP A 164 15.40 -6.20 2.83
CA ASP A 164 16.64 -6.77 3.37
C ASP A 164 16.85 -6.52 4.87
N ASN A 165 15.78 -6.31 5.64
CA ASN A 165 15.86 -6.16 7.09
C ASN A 165 15.84 -7.56 7.75
N VAL A 166 16.57 -7.72 8.86
CA VAL A 166 16.65 -9.00 9.57
C VAL A 166 15.32 -9.37 10.23
N GLY A 167 14.59 -8.40 10.73
CA GLY A 167 13.23 -8.57 11.26
C GLY A 167 12.15 -8.36 10.20
N HIS A 168 11.08 -7.69 10.58
CA HIS A 168 9.99 -7.35 9.68
C HIS A 168 10.38 -6.17 8.77
N GLY A 169 9.80 -6.12 7.56
CA GLY A 169 9.92 -4.93 6.73
C GLY A 169 9.23 -3.74 7.39
N ILE A 170 7.95 -3.88 7.65
CA ILE A 170 7.09 -2.89 8.32
C ILE A 170 6.39 -3.58 9.49
N ASN A 171 6.57 -3.04 10.68
CA ASN A 171 5.97 -3.52 11.93
C ASN A 171 5.16 -2.39 12.56
N THR A 172 3.83 -2.56 12.64
CA THR A 172 2.92 -1.48 13.00
C THR A 172 2.44 -1.59 14.44
N GLY A 173 2.04 -0.45 15.02
CA GLY A 173 1.15 -0.42 16.17
C GLY A 173 -0.32 -0.61 15.77
N ALA A 174 -1.23 -0.38 16.72
CA ALA A 174 -2.67 -0.50 16.49
C ALA A 174 -3.21 0.61 15.58
N SER A 175 -4.29 0.30 14.85
CA SER A 175 -5.03 1.25 14.00
C SER A 175 -4.16 1.98 12.97
N CYS A 176 -3.14 1.31 12.44
CA CYS A 176 -2.22 1.88 11.45
C CYS A 176 -2.77 1.72 10.03
N LEU A 177 -2.63 2.75 9.21
CA LEU A 177 -2.80 2.67 7.77
C LEU A 177 -1.44 2.43 7.10
N VAL A 178 -1.30 1.30 6.40
CA VAL A 178 -0.16 1.00 5.51
C VAL A 178 -0.65 1.05 4.07
N SER A 179 -0.08 1.90 3.24
CA SER A 179 -0.57 2.09 1.87
C SER A 179 0.56 2.33 0.86
N GLY A 180 0.46 1.67 -0.30
CA GLY A 180 1.43 1.86 -1.39
C GLY A 180 2.85 1.44 -1.02
N CYS A 181 3.02 0.54 -0.05
CA CYS A 181 4.32 0.10 0.43
C CYS A 181 4.80 -1.16 -0.29
N VAL A 182 6.12 -1.33 -0.32
CA VAL A 182 6.78 -2.55 -0.81
C VAL A 182 7.61 -3.12 0.34
N ALA A 183 7.33 -4.37 0.73
CA ALA A 183 8.08 -5.08 1.76
C ALA A 183 8.65 -6.37 1.18
N GLY A 184 9.97 -6.47 1.02
CA GLY A 184 10.59 -7.61 0.36
C GLY A 184 11.91 -8.05 0.96
N PHE A 185 12.23 -9.33 0.83
CA PHE A 185 13.50 -9.91 1.28
C PHE A 185 13.79 -9.70 2.78
N ASN A 186 12.77 -9.54 3.62
CA ASN A 186 12.96 -9.39 5.06
C ASN A 186 13.01 -10.76 5.75
N GLY A 187 13.77 -10.85 6.84
CA GLY A 187 13.91 -12.08 7.64
C GLY A 187 12.66 -12.43 8.44
N GLY A 188 11.81 -11.46 8.74
CA GLY A 188 10.50 -11.65 9.36
C GLY A 188 9.36 -11.57 8.34
N ASN A 189 8.19 -11.10 8.78
CA ASN A 189 7.07 -10.80 7.91
C ASN A 189 7.37 -9.56 7.04
N GLY A 190 6.82 -9.53 5.82
CA GLY A 190 6.92 -8.31 5.01
C GLY A 190 6.24 -7.14 5.71
N ILE A 191 4.93 -7.27 5.96
CA ILE A 191 4.13 -6.30 6.72
C ILE A 191 3.50 -7.03 7.90
N ASN A 192 3.81 -6.58 9.11
CA ASN A 192 3.24 -7.09 10.35
C ASN A 192 2.28 -6.05 10.93
N GLY A 193 0.98 -6.23 10.68
CA GLY A 193 -0.09 -5.37 11.15
C GLY A 193 -0.60 -5.80 12.53
N TYR A 194 -0.65 -4.88 13.49
CA TYR A 194 -1.29 -5.11 14.78
C TYR A 194 -2.82 -4.95 14.65
N ILE A 195 -3.53 -4.82 15.76
CA ILE A 195 -5.01 -4.78 15.81
C ILE A 195 -5.56 -3.56 15.06
N GLY A 196 -6.61 -3.78 14.27
CA GLY A 196 -7.36 -2.71 13.59
C GLY A 196 -6.61 -1.99 12.48
N CYS A 197 -5.57 -2.61 11.91
CA CYS A 197 -4.80 -2.02 10.82
C CYS A 197 -5.52 -2.13 9.48
N LEU A 198 -5.28 -1.16 8.61
CA LEU A 198 -5.69 -1.18 7.21
C LEU A 198 -4.45 -1.22 6.32
N ILE A 199 -4.26 -2.32 5.58
CA ILE A 199 -3.13 -2.55 4.68
C ILE A 199 -3.67 -2.57 3.26
N ILE A 200 -3.32 -1.60 2.45
CA ILE A 200 -3.90 -1.44 1.11
C ILE A 200 -2.85 -1.14 0.05
N ASP A 201 -3.15 -1.58 -1.18
CA ASP A 201 -2.37 -1.23 -2.37
C ASP A 201 -0.87 -1.50 -2.21
N SER A 202 -0.52 -2.55 -1.45
CA SER A 202 0.87 -2.82 -1.06
C SER A 202 1.37 -4.14 -1.64
N VAL A 203 2.69 -4.25 -1.78
CA VAL A 203 3.38 -5.46 -2.27
C VAL A 203 4.18 -6.08 -1.14
N SER A 204 4.04 -7.40 -0.95
CA SER A 204 4.86 -8.14 0.00
C SER A 204 5.43 -9.41 -0.64
N THR A 205 6.76 -9.50 -0.72
CA THR A 205 7.41 -10.56 -1.51
C THR A 205 8.70 -11.07 -0.92
N ARG A 206 8.95 -12.38 -1.07
CA ARG A 206 10.23 -13.04 -0.71
C ARG A 206 10.67 -12.78 0.72
N ASN A 207 9.74 -12.65 1.65
CA ASN A 207 10.04 -12.57 3.06
C ASN A 207 10.16 -13.98 3.67
N THR A 208 11.00 -14.14 4.68
CA THR A 208 11.17 -15.43 5.35
C THR A 208 9.97 -15.76 6.27
N GLY A 209 9.23 -14.77 6.71
CA GLY A 209 7.95 -14.90 7.40
C GLY A 209 6.76 -14.96 6.45
N ASN A 210 5.59 -14.55 6.96
CA ASN A 210 4.40 -14.31 6.15
C ASN A 210 4.60 -13.06 5.27
N GLY A 211 3.92 -13.02 4.14
CA GLY A 211 3.88 -11.80 3.35
C GLY A 211 3.25 -10.67 4.16
N ILE A 212 2.01 -10.84 4.55
CA ILE A 212 1.26 -9.95 5.43
C ILE A 212 0.76 -10.77 6.62
N SER A 213 1.06 -10.35 7.84
CA SER A 213 0.49 -10.87 9.07
C SER A 213 -0.41 -9.81 9.69
N MET A 214 -1.63 -10.18 10.10
CA MET A 214 -2.62 -9.26 10.65
C MET A 214 -3.22 -9.80 11.93
N GLN A 215 -3.48 -8.90 12.88
CA GLN A 215 -4.26 -9.21 14.07
C GLN A 215 -5.71 -8.73 13.95
N GLY A 216 -6.53 -9.07 14.92
CA GLY A 216 -7.98 -8.92 14.90
C GLY A 216 -8.50 -7.56 14.45
N GLY A 217 -9.59 -7.59 13.66
CA GLY A 217 -10.21 -6.38 13.11
C GLY A 217 -9.42 -5.66 12.02
N SER A 218 -8.33 -6.24 11.53
CA SER A 218 -7.52 -5.66 10.47
C SER A 218 -8.04 -6.02 9.08
N THR A 219 -7.71 -5.21 8.10
CA THR A 219 -8.07 -5.45 6.69
C THR A 219 -6.84 -5.38 5.80
N ALA A 220 -6.65 -6.40 4.95
CA ALA A 220 -5.76 -6.33 3.78
C ALA A 220 -6.61 -6.23 2.51
N SER A 221 -6.34 -5.26 1.65
CA SER A 221 -7.11 -5.09 0.42
C SER A 221 -6.23 -4.63 -0.74
N ARG A 222 -6.49 -5.20 -1.92
CA ARG A 222 -5.78 -4.90 -3.16
C ARG A 222 -4.26 -5.02 -3.04
N CYS A 223 -3.82 -5.99 -2.24
CA CYS A 223 -2.40 -6.27 -2.06
C CYS A 223 -1.93 -7.36 -3.02
N SER A 224 -0.66 -7.28 -3.41
CA SER A 224 0.04 -8.33 -4.16
C SER A 224 1.04 -9.02 -3.25
N VAL A 225 0.83 -10.32 -2.99
CA VAL A 225 1.59 -11.06 -1.99
C VAL A 225 2.14 -12.35 -2.58
N PHE A 226 3.46 -12.45 -2.74
CA PHE A 226 4.01 -13.60 -3.47
C PHE A 226 5.40 -14.05 -3.01
N GLN A 227 5.65 -15.36 -3.15
CA GLN A 227 6.94 -16.00 -2.88
C GLN A 227 7.46 -15.80 -1.44
N ASN A 228 6.57 -15.73 -0.44
CA ASN A 228 6.97 -15.71 0.96
C ASN A 228 7.13 -17.14 1.49
N THR A 229 8.01 -17.33 2.48
CA THR A 229 8.36 -18.67 2.98
C THR A 229 7.29 -19.27 3.88
N LEU A 230 6.44 -18.47 4.48
CA LEU A 230 5.27 -18.93 5.22
C LEU A 230 3.99 -18.64 4.42
N ASN A 231 2.94 -18.20 5.07
CA ASN A 231 1.68 -17.87 4.41
C ASN A 231 1.79 -16.57 3.59
N GLY A 232 1.00 -16.46 2.54
CA GLY A 232 0.86 -15.19 1.86
C GLY A 232 0.27 -14.14 2.80
N ILE A 233 -0.98 -14.33 3.23
CA ILE A 233 -1.66 -13.45 4.20
C ILE A 233 -2.12 -14.32 5.37
N ASP A 234 -1.71 -13.95 6.58
CA ASP A 234 -2.07 -14.62 7.82
C ASP A 234 -2.92 -13.73 8.72
N SER A 235 -4.18 -14.10 8.92
CA SER A 235 -5.15 -13.40 9.77
C SER A 235 -5.59 -14.29 10.93
N THR A 236 -4.64 -14.65 11.80
CA THR A 236 -4.84 -15.66 12.85
C THR A 236 -5.52 -15.16 14.12
N ALA A 237 -5.72 -13.87 14.29
CA ALA A 237 -6.36 -13.34 15.51
C ALA A 237 -7.88 -13.15 15.39
N GLY A 238 -8.48 -13.54 14.26
CA GLY A 238 -9.93 -13.46 14.01
C GLY A 238 -10.46 -12.06 13.69
N GLY A 239 -11.63 -12.01 13.06
CA GLY A 239 -12.31 -10.77 12.70
C GLY A 239 -11.62 -9.93 11.61
N GLY A 240 -10.68 -10.51 10.88
CA GLY A 240 -9.98 -9.84 9.81
C GLY A 240 -10.72 -9.90 8.48
N SER A 241 -10.38 -9.00 7.56
CA SER A 241 -10.87 -9.05 6.19
C SER A 241 -9.72 -9.12 5.19
N VAL A 242 -9.82 -9.99 4.18
CA VAL A 242 -8.88 -10.07 3.05
C VAL A 242 -9.68 -9.92 1.76
N LEU A 243 -9.46 -8.80 1.07
CA LEU A 243 -10.33 -8.36 -0.01
C LEU A 243 -9.51 -8.05 -1.27
N ASP A 244 -9.92 -8.62 -2.40
CA ASP A 244 -9.42 -8.27 -3.73
C ASP A 244 -7.87 -8.34 -3.84
N CYS A 245 -7.25 -9.29 -3.13
CA CYS A 245 -5.81 -9.51 -3.13
C CYS A 245 -5.39 -10.54 -4.17
N ASN A 246 -4.16 -10.37 -4.70
CA ASN A 246 -3.48 -11.39 -5.51
C ASN A 246 -2.41 -12.06 -4.65
N VAL A 247 -2.60 -13.35 -4.35
CA VAL A 247 -1.77 -14.11 -3.43
C VAL A 247 -1.19 -15.33 -4.14
N ARG A 248 0.13 -15.33 -4.39
CA ARG A 248 0.72 -16.33 -5.27
C ARG A 248 2.03 -16.91 -4.77
N ALA A 249 2.23 -18.21 -5.03
CA ALA A 249 3.51 -18.91 -4.88
C ALA A 249 4.12 -18.78 -3.48
N ASN A 250 3.29 -18.71 -2.43
CA ASN A 250 3.76 -18.76 -1.06
C ASN A 250 3.93 -20.23 -0.63
N THR A 251 4.88 -20.48 0.27
CA THR A 251 5.28 -21.86 0.58
C THR A 251 4.21 -22.62 1.37
N LEU A 252 3.49 -21.94 2.25
CA LEU A 252 2.34 -22.47 2.98
C LEU A 252 1.03 -21.96 2.34
N ASP A 253 0.03 -21.64 3.13
CA ASP A 253 -1.26 -21.18 2.62
C ASP A 253 -1.16 -19.86 1.85
N GLY A 254 -2.01 -19.69 0.86
CA GLY A 254 -2.18 -18.38 0.25
C GLY A 254 -2.75 -17.40 1.26
N ILE A 255 -3.95 -17.69 1.77
CA ILE A 255 -4.62 -16.93 2.83
C ILE A 255 -4.99 -17.89 3.95
N ARG A 256 -4.49 -17.63 5.16
CA ARG A 256 -4.88 -18.33 6.37
C ARG A 256 -5.71 -17.43 7.26
N CYS A 257 -6.88 -17.89 7.69
CA CYS A 257 -7.75 -17.13 8.58
C CYS A 257 -8.24 -17.95 9.77
N TYR A 258 -8.54 -17.27 10.86
CA TYR A 258 -9.06 -17.88 12.10
C TYR A 258 -10.58 -17.79 12.12
N SER A 259 -11.19 -16.99 12.99
CA SER A 259 -12.64 -16.89 13.14
C SER A 259 -13.17 -15.52 12.69
N TRP A 260 -14.45 -15.45 12.30
CA TRP A 260 -15.17 -14.20 12.04
C TRP A 260 -14.55 -13.36 10.91
N SER A 261 -13.82 -14.00 10.00
CA SER A 261 -13.10 -13.34 8.91
C SER A 261 -13.94 -13.27 7.64
N LEU A 262 -13.74 -12.22 6.86
CA LEU A 262 -14.29 -12.08 5.52
C LEU A 262 -13.17 -12.21 4.49
N ILE A 263 -13.23 -13.26 3.68
CA ILE A 263 -12.26 -13.55 2.61
C ILE A 263 -13.01 -13.47 1.29
N ARG A 264 -12.81 -12.39 0.53
CA ARG A 264 -13.60 -12.13 -0.67
C ARG A 264 -12.80 -11.57 -1.83
N GLY A 265 -13.13 -12.05 -3.04
CA GLY A 265 -12.60 -11.49 -4.29
C GLY A 265 -11.12 -11.76 -4.52
N ASN A 266 -10.52 -12.70 -3.82
CA ASN A 266 -9.09 -12.94 -3.89
C ASN A 266 -8.75 -13.93 -5.01
N LEU A 267 -7.58 -13.71 -5.63
CA LEU A 267 -6.95 -14.65 -6.55
C LEU A 267 -5.78 -15.33 -5.83
N CYS A 268 -5.94 -16.62 -5.48
CA CYS A 268 -4.94 -17.42 -4.80
C CYS A 268 -4.39 -18.48 -5.77
N THR A 269 -3.15 -18.34 -6.22
CA THR A 269 -2.56 -19.24 -7.22
C THR A 269 -1.21 -19.79 -6.79
N ASP A 270 -0.97 -21.08 -7.09
CA ASP A 270 0.32 -21.73 -6.86
C ASP A 270 0.81 -21.60 -5.39
N ASN A 271 -0.07 -21.56 -4.40
CA ASN A 271 0.29 -21.54 -2.98
C ASN A 271 0.38 -22.97 -2.44
N GLY A 272 0.94 -23.17 -1.24
CA GLY A 272 1.10 -24.49 -0.66
C GLY A 272 2.16 -25.33 -1.36
N LEU A 273 3.29 -24.71 -1.70
CA LEU A 273 4.39 -25.38 -2.41
C LEU A 273 5.19 -26.35 -1.53
N ALA A 274 5.04 -26.26 -0.19
CA ALA A 274 5.59 -27.24 0.72
C ALA A 274 4.67 -28.47 0.74
N ALA A 275 5.24 -29.64 0.58
CA ALA A 275 4.45 -30.87 0.67
C ALA A 275 3.78 -30.99 2.04
N GLY A 276 2.48 -31.18 2.04
CA GLY A 276 1.76 -31.71 3.19
C GLY A 276 0.50 -31.02 3.66
N ASP A 277 0.27 -29.71 3.50
CA ASP A 277 -0.93 -29.06 4.03
C ASP A 277 -1.18 -27.63 3.55
N GLY A 278 -0.81 -27.31 2.34
CA GLY A 278 -0.95 -25.95 1.81
C GLY A 278 -2.24 -25.74 1.01
N ALA A 279 -2.97 -24.68 1.33
CA ALA A 279 -4.20 -24.33 0.65
C ALA A 279 -4.12 -22.98 -0.08
N GLY A 280 -4.99 -22.80 -1.08
CA GLY A 280 -5.25 -21.47 -1.61
C GLY A 280 -5.83 -20.57 -0.52
N ILE A 281 -6.88 -21.05 0.16
CA ILE A 281 -7.50 -20.41 1.35
C ILE A 281 -7.69 -21.49 2.41
N HIS A 282 -7.19 -21.21 3.63
CA HIS A 282 -7.32 -22.11 4.79
C HIS A 282 -8.04 -21.41 5.95
N ALA A 283 -9.25 -21.86 6.24
CA ALA A 283 -10.05 -21.38 7.37
C ALA A 283 -9.95 -22.36 8.54
N THR A 284 -9.14 -22.02 9.52
CA THR A 284 -8.81 -22.91 10.65
C THR A 284 -9.86 -22.92 11.76
N ASN A 285 -10.91 -22.08 11.68
CA ASN A 285 -11.92 -21.97 12.73
C ASN A 285 -13.29 -21.54 12.17
N ILE A 286 -14.20 -21.11 13.03
CA ILE A 286 -15.64 -20.93 12.79
C ILE A 286 -16.02 -19.52 12.32
N LYS A 287 -17.23 -19.40 11.74
CA LYS A 287 -17.88 -18.11 11.43
C LYS A 287 -17.16 -17.27 10.39
N ASN A 288 -16.37 -17.88 9.54
CA ASN A 288 -15.77 -17.19 8.39
C ASN A 288 -16.77 -17.12 7.23
N ARG A 289 -16.61 -16.12 6.41
CA ARG A 289 -17.30 -15.95 5.14
C ARG A 289 -16.28 -15.95 4.01
N ILE A 290 -16.35 -16.94 3.13
CA ILE A 290 -15.41 -17.18 2.03
C ILE A 290 -16.21 -17.13 0.74
N GLU A 291 -16.05 -16.05 -0.03
CA GLU A 291 -16.90 -15.82 -1.19
C GLU A 291 -16.16 -15.13 -2.34
N ASP A 292 -16.58 -15.44 -3.57
CA ASP A 292 -16.07 -14.80 -4.78
C ASP A 292 -14.55 -14.96 -4.99
N ASN A 293 -13.91 -16.00 -4.42
CA ASN A 293 -12.47 -16.22 -4.58
C ASN A 293 -12.18 -17.23 -5.69
N THR A 294 -10.99 -17.11 -6.26
CA THR A 294 -10.43 -18.08 -7.21
C THR A 294 -9.18 -18.71 -6.62
N CYS A 295 -9.16 -20.05 -6.47
CA CYS A 295 -8.06 -20.81 -5.89
C CYS A 295 -7.58 -21.89 -6.87
N SER A 296 -6.31 -21.83 -7.29
CA SER A 296 -5.75 -22.81 -8.22
C SER A 296 -4.28 -23.11 -7.98
N GLY A 297 -3.87 -24.32 -8.36
CA GLY A 297 -2.47 -24.72 -8.31
C GLY A 297 -1.89 -24.92 -6.91
N ALA A 298 -2.73 -24.99 -5.88
CA ALA A 298 -2.33 -25.30 -4.52
C ALA A 298 -2.41 -26.84 -4.27
N GLU A 299 -2.10 -27.29 -3.08
CA GLU A 299 -2.43 -28.66 -2.69
C GLU A 299 -3.94 -28.79 -2.47
N ARG A 300 -4.55 -27.90 -1.70
CA ARG A 300 -5.99 -27.75 -1.56
C ARG A 300 -6.45 -26.40 -2.10
N GLY A 301 -7.61 -26.35 -2.73
CA GLY A 301 -8.18 -25.10 -3.20
C GLY A 301 -8.67 -24.26 -2.03
N ILE A 302 -9.73 -24.69 -1.40
CA ILE A 302 -10.29 -24.13 -0.15
C ILE A 302 -10.35 -25.22 0.89
N ASP A 303 -9.72 -24.98 2.05
CA ASP A 303 -9.65 -25.85 3.20
C ASP A 303 -10.38 -25.19 4.40
N VAL A 304 -11.31 -25.93 5.02
CA VAL A 304 -12.14 -25.43 6.12
C VAL A 304 -12.21 -26.49 7.22
N ASP A 305 -11.43 -26.31 8.28
CA ASP A 305 -11.28 -27.29 9.36
C ASP A 305 -12.50 -27.42 10.27
N MET A 306 -13.24 -26.34 10.48
CA MET A 306 -14.28 -26.26 11.49
C MET A 306 -15.64 -25.91 10.89
N THR A 307 -16.69 -26.05 11.72
CA THR A 307 -18.09 -25.90 11.33
C THR A 307 -18.56 -24.45 11.30
N GLY A 308 -19.70 -24.17 10.69
CA GLY A 308 -20.41 -22.89 10.78
C GLY A 308 -19.82 -21.76 9.97
N ASN A 309 -19.04 -22.08 8.95
CA ASN A 309 -18.57 -21.12 7.95
C ASN A 309 -19.55 -21.04 6.78
N LEU A 310 -19.54 -19.93 6.04
CA LEU A 310 -20.27 -19.73 4.79
C LEU A 310 -19.29 -19.73 3.61
N ILE A 311 -19.51 -20.62 2.65
CA ILE A 311 -18.68 -20.79 1.44
C ILE A 311 -19.57 -20.65 0.21
N ALA A 312 -19.39 -19.60 -0.59
CA ALA A 312 -20.25 -19.33 -1.73
C ALA A 312 -19.51 -18.62 -2.88
N ARG A 313 -19.88 -18.93 -4.11
CA ARG A 313 -19.40 -18.28 -5.35
C ARG A 313 -17.90 -18.36 -5.57
N ASN A 314 -17.24 -19.33 -4.97
CA ASN A 314 -15.82 -19.53 -5.19
C ASN A 314 -15.57 -20.45 -6.38
N THR A 315 -14.37 -20.34 -6.94
CA THR A 315 -13.90 -21.19 -8.03
C THR A 315 -12.59 -21.86 -7.64
N CYS A 316 -12.53 -23.17 -7.72
CA CYS A 316 -11.32 -23.95 -7.44
C CYS A 316 -10.97 -24.84 -8.63
N SER A 317 -9.70 -24.84 -9.04
CA SER A 317 -9.25 -25.66 -10.15
C SER A 317 -7.79 -26.06 -10.03
N MET A 318 -7.45 -27.19 -10.64
CA MET A 318 -6.04 -27.64 -10.79
C MET A 318 -5.26 -27.76 -9.46
N ASN A 319 -5.95 -27.93 -8.33
CA ASN A 319 -5.30 -28.19 -7.06
C ASN A 319 -4.90 -29.67 -6.98
N SER A 320 -3.70 -29.94 -6.47
CA SER A 320 -3.05 -31.25 -6.66
C SER A 320 -3.66 -32.38 -5.81
N SER A 321 -4.21 -32.08 -4.67
CA SER A 321 -4.88 -33.06 -3.79
C SER A 321 -6.39 -32.98 -3.95
N VAL A 322 -7.00 -31.85 -3.60
CA VAL A 322 -8.44 -31.65 -3.67
C VAL A 322 -8.79 -30.16 -3.86
N ASN A 323 -9.85 -29.87 -4.61
CA ASN A 323 -10.32 -28.49 -4.77
C ASN A 323 -11.05 -27.98 -3.51
N TRP A 324 -11.74 -28.85 -2.80
CA TRP A 324 -12.59 -28.51 -1.66
C TRP A 324 -12.37 -29.49 -0.53
N ASP A 325 -11.77 -29.08 0.57
CA ASP A 325 -11.69 -29.80 1.83
C ASP A 325 -12.51 -29.04 2.88
N ILE A 326 -13.76 -29.48 3.07
CA ILE A 326 -14.72 -28.71 3.87
C ILE A 326 -15.31 -29.62 4.93
N ALA A 327 -15.00 -29.33 6.19
CA ALA A 327 -15.58 -30.04 7.33
C ALA A 327 -17.13 -30.02 7.32
N ALA A 328 -17.73 -31.00 7.94
CA ALA A 328 -19.18 -31.08 8.03
C ALA A 328 -19.81 -29.87 8.76
N ASN A 329 -21.12 -29.65 8.55
CA ASN A 329 -21.89 -28.56 9.18
C ASN A 329 -21.45 -27.14 8.84
N ASN A 330 -20.91 -26.95 7.65
CA ASN A 330 -20.72 -25.65 7.03
C ASN A 330 -21.88 -25.30 6.09
N ILE A 331 -22.15 -24.04 5.87
CA ILE A 331 -23.12 -23.56 4.87
C ILE A 331 -22.34 -23.35 3.56
N CYS A 332 -22.47 -24.30 2.64
CA CYS A 332 -21.79 -24.29 1.38
C CYS A 332 -22.79 -24.22 0.23
N GLY A 333 -22.61 -23.27 -0.67
CA GLY A 333 -23.32 -23.25 -1.94
C GLY A 333 -23.04 -24.53 -2.76
N PRO A 334 -23.90 -24.93 -3.69
CA PRO A 334 -23.68 -26.13 -4.50
C PRO A 334 -22.29 -26.09 -5.17
N ILE A 335 -21.54 -27.18 -5.08
CA ILE A 335 -20.28 -27.35 -5.79
C ILE A 335 -20.57 -28.05 -7.11
N LEU A 336 -20.31 -27.36 -8.21
CA LEU A 336 -20.51 -27.88 -9.56
C LEU A 336 -19.18 -28.22 -10.18
N ASP A 337 -18.98 -29.50 -10.42
CA ASP A 337 -17.81 -29.98 -11.15
C ASP A 337 -18.04 -29.80 -12.65
N ARG A 338 -17.20 -28.96 -13.28
CA ARG A 338 -17.21 -28.66 -14.71
C ARG A 338 -15.87 -29.00 -15.36
N THR A 339 -15.09 -29.90 -14.78
CA THR A 339 -13.81 -30.35 -15.31
C THR A 339 -13.93 -31.07 -16.66
N ALA A 340 -15.10 -31.60 -16.97
CA ALA A 340 -15.44 -32.19 -18.25
C ALA A 340 -16.61 -31.43 -18.91
N PRO A 341 -16.44 -30.21 -19.36
CA PRO A 341 -17.47 -29.48 -20.05
C PRO A 341 -17.83 -30.19 -21.36
N GLY A 342 -19.10 -30.17 -21.74
CA GLY A 342 -19.56 -30.78 -22.97
C GLY A 342 -18.74 -30.31 -24.19
N SER A 343 -18.46 -31.21 -25.06
CA SER A 343 -17.40 -31.18 -26.09
C SER A 343 -17.60 -30.23 -27.28
N ALA A 344 -18.60 -29.37 -27.29
CA ALA A 344 -18.79 -28.44 -28.40
C ALA A 344 -18.03 -27.13 -28.17
N ALA A 345 -17.17 -26.77 -29.10
CA ALA A 345 -16.61 -25.42 -29.15
C ALA A 345 -17.76 -24.39 -29.27
N ILE A 346 -17.73 -23.40 -28.39
CA ILE A 346 -18.74 -22.34 -28.38
C ILE A 346 -18.25 -21.20 -29.25
N SER A 347 -18.98 -20.93 -30.33
CA SER A 347 -18.77 -19.75 -31.17
C SER A 347 -20.05 -18.93 -31.11
N GLY A 348 -20.04 -17.87 -30.30
CA GLY A 348 -21.05 -16.80 -30.34
C GLY A 348 -22.33 -17.05 -29.54
N ASN A 349 -22.77 -18.27 -29.28
CA ASN A 349 -23.95 -18.56 -28.48
C ASN A 349 -23.73 -19.78 -27.60
N SER A 350 -23.72 -19.58 -26.31
CA SER A 350 -23.42 -20.58 -25.29
C SER A 350 -24.63 -21.42 -24.84
N GLY A 351 -25.69 -21.48 -25.61
CA GLY A 351 -26.95 -22.15 -25.22
C GLY A 351 -26.82 -23.59 -24.72
N ALA A 352 -25.76 -24.31 -25.08
CA ALA A 352 -25.48 -25.67 -24.60
C ALA A 352 -24.49 -25.72 -23.43
N SER A 353 -23.87 -24.61 -23.03
CA SER A 353 -22.86 -24.55 -21.95
C SER A 353 -23.28 -23.58 -20.86
N SER A 354 -24.38 -23.89 -20.22
CA SER A 354 -24.76 -23.16 -19.01
C SER A 354 -23.78 -23.46 -17.87
N THR A 355 -23.73 -22.60 -16.86
CA THR A 355 -23.02 -22.90 -15.60
C THR A 355 -23.52 -24.18 -14.93
N GLY A 356 -24.63 -24.75 -15.39
CA GLY A 356 -25.23 -25.98 -14.87
C GLY A 356 -26.14 -25.77 -13.64
N THR A 357 -26.35 -24.53 -13.27
CA THR A 357 -27.19 -24.15 -12.14
C THR A 357 -27.79 -22.76 -12.33
N THR A 358 -28.91 -22.51 -11.66
CA THR A 358 -29.49 -21.18 -11.46
C THR A 358 -29.25 -20.62 -10.07
N ASP A 359 -28.57 -21.40 -9.20
CA ASP A 359 -28.25 -20.94 -7.84
C ASP A 359 -27.16 -19.85 -7.89
N PRO A 360 -27.42 -18.62 -7.44
CA PRO A 360 -26.46 -17.54 -7.46
C PRO A 360 -25.30 -17.73 -6.46
N ASN A 361 -25.38 -18.70 -5.57
CA ASN A 361 -24.36 -19.00 -4.57
C ASN A 361 -23.48 -20.20 -4.93
N ALA A 362 -23.64 -20.76 -6.14
CA ALA A 362 -22.90 -21.92 -6.56
C ALA A 362 -21.38 -21.68 -6.56
N ASN A 363 -20.64 -22.69 -6.16
CA ASN A 363 -19.21 -22.80 -6.27
C ASN A 363 -18.86 -23.67 -7.48
N PHE A 364 -17.71 -23.47 -8.10
CA PHE A 364 -17.32 -24.17 -9.32
C PHE A 364 -15.95 -24.84 -9.21
N THR A 365 -15.85 -26.02 -9.78
CA THR A 365 -14.61 -26.69 -10.16
C THR A 365 -14.49 -26.71 -11.67
N HIS A 366 -13.35 -26.33 -12.25
CA HIS A 366 -13.09 -26.42 -13.69
C HIS A 366 -11.63 -26.64 -14.02
#